data_31eda5b9284b7f5c4b08b0d386905079
#
_entry.id   31eda5b9284b7f5c4b08b0d386905079
#
_cell.length_a   1.000
_cell.length_b   1.000
_cell.length_c   1.000
_cell.angle_alpha   90.00
_cell.angle_beta   90.00
_cell.angle_gamma   90.00
#
_symmetry.space_group_name_H-M   'P 1'
#
loop_
_entity.id
_entity.type
_entity.pdbx_description
1 polymer ?
#
loop_
_entity_poly.entity_id
_entity_poly.type
_entity_poly.pdbx_seq_one_letter_code
_entity_poly.pdbx_strand_id
1 'polypeptide(L)'
;MVVRMRSAILKTALSAVLMVTLAGLPAQAATRPGTFPLPDGFQPEGIAIGPGPYAYFGSRVDGDIFRADLRTGKGSVISQGPGTPSLGMKTDGRGRLFVAGGTGGDARVVDVRTGKVLKSYELATGTSFVNDVILFGGAAYFTDSANPVLYKLDLGRGGALPDEAVNIPLSGDIQYTTGNNANGIAPSPDGRSLLIVQSNTGKLFEVNPSSGVTAEVDLGGEALTNGDGLLLSGRTLYAVLNRLNTIAVIGLSRDASSGEVVRRITDDRFDVPTTVASYGHRLYLPNARFTTTPTPDTTYDVVSVKP
;
A
#
# COMPACT_ATOMS: atom_id res chain seq x y z
N MET A 1 -6.41 34.43 -100.33
CA MET A 1 -5.56 33.58 -99.49
C MET A 1 -6.15 33.73 -98.11
N VAL A 2 -7.04 32.79 -97.67
CA VAL A 2 -7.82 32.90 -96.41
C VAL A 2 -7.21 31.92 -95.40
N VAL A 3 -6.67 32.47 -94.32
CA VAL A 3 -6.11 31.69 -93.22
C VAL A 3 -7.22 31.44 -92.21
N ARG A 4 -7.56 30.20 -91.97
CA ARG A 4 -8.52 29.75 -90.95
C ARG A 4 -7.78 29.60 -89.60
N MET A 5 -8.13 30.39 -88.61
CA MET A 5 -7.74 30.18 -87.19
C MET A 5 -8.65 29.11 -86.55
N ARG A 6 -8.05 28.08 -86.06
CA ARG A 6 -8.71 27.05 -85.22
C ARG A 6 -8.59 27.45 -83.72
N SER A 7 -9.73 27.72 -83.11
CA SER A 7 -9.80 27.92 -81.61
C SER A 7 -9.76 26.58 -80.92
N ALA A 8 -8.79 26.43 -80.02
CA ALA A 8 -8.70 25.30 -79.11
C ALA A 8 -9.40 25.64 -77.79
N ILE A 9 -10.47 24.86 -77.47
CA ILE A 9 -11.17 24.97 -76.22
C ILE A 9 -10.47 24.14 -75.15
N LEU A 10 -9.88 24.80 -74.15
CA LEU A 10 -9.23 24.15 -73.00
C LEU A 10 -10.35 23.79 -71.97
N LYS A 11 -10.61 22.51 -71.77
CA LYS A 11 -11.48 22.01 -70.71
C LYS A 11 -10.71 21.86 -69.42
N THR A 12 -10.93 22.76 -68.46
CA THR A 12 -10.44 22.68 -67.10
C THR A 12 -11.32 21.71 -66.31
N ALA A 13 -10.77 20.56 -65.93
CA ALA A 13 -11.44 19.62 -65.03
C ALA A 13 -11.12 20.06 -63.58
N LEU A 14 -12.14 20.47 -62.84
CA LEU A 14 -12.07 20.82 -61.42
C LEU A 14 -12.21 19.54 -60.57
N SER A 15 -11.11 19.00 -60.07
CA SER A 15 -11.12 17.87 -59.12
C SER A 15 -11.43 18.38 -57.72
N ALA A 16 -12.65 18.11 -57.22
CA ALA A 16 -13.02 18.34 -55.82
C ALA A 16 -12.40 17.24 -54.95
N VAL A 17 -11.41 17.61 -54.11
CA VAL A 17 -10.88 16.75 -53.07
C VAL A 17 -11.81 16.82 -51.86
N LEU A 18 -12.53 15.72 -51.60
CA LEU A 18 -13.34 15.52 -50.42
C LEU A 18 -12.45 15.20 -49.23
N MET A 19 -12.12 16.20 -48.36
CA MET A 19 -11.49 15.95 -47.08
C MET A 19 -12.48 15.33 -46.09
N VAL A 20 -12.38 14.04 -45.85
CA VAL A 20 -13.08 13.36 -44.77
C VAL A 20 -12.30 13.63 -43.48
N THR A 21 -12.76 14.57 -42.67
CA THR A 21 -12.26 14.76 -41.30
C THR A 21 -12.79 13.60 -40.45
N LEU A 22 -11.92 12.61 -40.13
CA LEU A 22 -12.19 11.66 -39.07
C LEU A 22 -12.21 12.43 -37.73
N ALA A 23 -13.40 12.79 -37.27
CA ALA A 23 -13.58 13.21 -35.89
C ALA A 23 -13.26 11.99 -34.99
N GLY A 24 -12.07 11.99 -34.37
CA GLY A 24 -11.71 10.99 -33.40
C GLY A 24 -12.71 11.03 -32.26
N LEU A 25 -13.43 9.94 -32.02
CA LEU A 25 -14.25 9.76 -30.82
C LEU A 25 -13.36 9.99 -29.60
N PRO A 26 -13.79 10.77 -28.60
CA PRO A 26 -13.02 10.93 -27.38
C PRO A 26 -12.81 9.54 -26.77
N ALA A 27 -11.56 9.17 -26.53
CA ALA A 27 -11.25 7.94 -25.84
C ALA A 27 -11.92 7.98 -24.47
N GLN A 28 -12.95 7.16 -24.29
CA GLN A 28 -13.65 7.05 -23.01
C GLN A 28 -12.63 6.51 -22.01
N ALA A 29 -12.27 7.32 -21.02
CA ALA A 29 -11.34 6.91 -19.97
C ALA A 29 -11.93 5.65 -19.32
N ALA A 30 -11.24 4.52 -19.45
CA ALA A 30 -11.66 3.26 -18.86
C ALA A 30 -11.84 3.48 -17.35
N THR A 31 -13.05 3.28 -16.85
CA THR A 31 -13.33 3.37 -15.41
C THR A 31 -12.57 2.24 -14.73
N ARG A 32 -11.72 2.60 -13.77
CA ARG A 32 -10.99 1.61 -12.95
C ARG A 32 -11.99 0.75 -12.18
N PRO A 33 -11.73 -0.55 -12.02
CA PRO A 33 -12.64 -1.43 -11.28
C PRO A 33 -12.81 -0.96 -9.83
N GLY A 34 -14.04 -0.99 -9.35
CA GLY A 34 -14.38 -0.71 -7.95
C GLY A 34 -13.96 -1.86 -7.02
N THR A 35 -13.92 -3.07 -7.55
CA THR A 35 -13.50 -4.30 -6.90
C THR A 35 -12.83 -5.20 -7.93
N PHE A 36 -11.81 -5.95 -7.54
CA PHE A 36 -11.20 -6.98 -8.38
C PHE A 36 -10.71 -8.15 -7.54
N PRO A 37 -10.70 -9.39 -8.10
CA PRO A 37 -10.34 -10.58 -7.37
C PRO A 37 -8.83 -10.69 -7.13
N LEU A 38 -8.48 -11.34 -6.02
CA LEU A 38 -7.19 -11.96 -5.76
C LEU A 38 -7.32 -13.49 -5.96
N PRO A 39 -6.23 -14.25 -5.98
CA PRO A 39 -6.32 -15.71 -6.07
C PRO A 39 -7.17 -16.33 -4.94
N ASP A 40 -7.89 -17.41 -5.24
CA ASP A 40 -8.61 -18.16 -4.22
C ASP A 40 -7.62 -18.74 -3.20
N GLY A 41 -8.02 -18.79 -1.94
CA GLY A 41 -7.17 -19.25 -0.83
C GLY A 41 -6.03 -18.32 -0.43
N PHE A 42 -5.87 -17.15 -1.08
CA PHE A 42 -4.70 -16.26 -0.93
C PHE A 42 -4.55 -15.65 0.47
N GLN A 43 -5.63 -15.39 1.19
CA GLN A 43 -5.63 -14.71 2.50
C GLN A 43 -4.78 -13.44 2.50
N PRO A 44 -5.16 -12.40 1.73
CA PRO A 44 -4.36 -11.19 1.61
C PRO A 44 -4.28 -10.45 2.95
N GLU A 45 -3.18 -9.68 3.11
CA GLU A 45 -3.04 -8.76 4.25
C GLU A 45 -2.45 -7.43 3.80
N GLY A 46 -1.23 -7.40 3.22
CA GLY A 46 -0.54 -6.19 2.82
C GLY A 46 -0.89 -5.71 1.42
N ILE A 47 -0.73 -4.40 1.21
CA ILE A 47 -0.74 -3.77 -0.11
C ILE A 47 0.40 -2.77 -0.24
N ALA A 48 1.09 -2.76 -1.37
CA ALA A 48 2.01 -1.69 -1.76
C ALA A 48 1.74 -1.24 -3.19
N ILE A 49 1.81 0.08 -3.43
CA ILE A 49 1.77 0.61 -4.79
C ILE A 49 3.19 0.70 -5.33
N GLY A 50 3.40 0.17 -6.52
CA GLY A 50 4.69 0.19 -7.20
C GLY A 50 4.76 1.23 -8.33
N PRO A 51 5.79 1.11 -9.17
CA PRO A 51 5.90 1.95 -10.36
C PRO A 51 4.72 1.72 -11.31
N GLY A 52 4.16 2.80 -11.86
CA GLY A 52 3.01 2.74 -12.76
C GLY A 52 1.72 2.34 -12.04
N PRO A 53 0.78 1.65 -12.71
CA PRO A 53 -0.52 1.31 -12.17
C PRO A 53 -0.52 -0.04 -11.41
N TYR A 54 0.60 -0.47 -10.89
CA TYR A 54 0.72 -1.78 -10.26
C TYR A 54 0.62 -1.71 -8.75
N ALA A 55 -0.16 -2.62 -8.17
CA ALA A 55 -0.21 -2.92 -6.74
C ALA A 55 0.31 -4.33 -6.48
N TYR A 56 0.91 -4.51 -5.31
CA TYR A 56 1.44 -5.78 -4.83
C TYR A 56 0.68 -6.16 -3.57
N PHE A 57 0.30 -7.43 -3.47
CA PHE A 57 -0.45 -8.00 -2.36
C PHE A 57 0.30 -9.21 -1.82
N GLY A 58 0.34 -9.34 -0.49
CA GLY A 58 1.02 -10.45 0.17
C GLY A 58 0.04 -11.48 0.70
N SER A 59 0.40 -12.75 0.55
CA SER A 59 -0.31 -13.89 1.09
C SER A 59 0.13 -14.17 2.53
N ARG A 60 -0.83 -14.38 3.42
CA ARG A 60 -0.58 -14.83 4.81
C ARG A 60 -0.32 -16.33 4.91
N VAL A 61 -0.63 -17.11 3.88
CA VAL A 61 -0.52 -18.57 3.90
C VAL A 61 0.92 -19.01 3.67
N ASP A 62 1.49 -18.55 2.59
CA ASP A 62 2.75 -19.04 2.04
C ASP A 62 3.76 -17.91 1.73
N GLY A 63 3.29 -16.66 1.80
CA GLY A 63 4.11 -15.48 1.53
C GLY A 63 4.24 -15.11 0.06
N ASP A 64 3.41 -15.69 -0.80
CA ASP A 64 3.34 -15.32 -2.21
C ASP A 64 3.06 -13.82 -2.38
N ILE A 65 3.65 -13.23 -3.43
CA ILE A 65 3.38 -11.84 -3.83
C ILE A 65 2.60 -11.85 -5.14
N PHE A 66 1.38 -11.33 -5.09
CA PHE A 66 0.54 -11.12 -6.26
C PHE A 66 0.65 -9.68 -6.74
N ARG A 67 0.88 -9.47 -8.04
CA ARG A 67 0.87 -8.14 -8.66
C ARG A 67 -0.36 -7.95 -9.52
N ALA A 68 -1.12 -6.88 -9.31
CA ALA A 68 -2.26 -6.49 -10.13
C ALA A 68 -2.05 -5.16 -10.84
N ASP A 69 -2.59 -5.04 -12.06
CA ASP A 69 -2.75 -3.76 -12.75
C ASP A 69 -4.07 -3.11 -12.29
N LEU A 70 -3.99 -2.00 -11.57
CA LEU A 70 -5.13 -1.28 -11.00
C LEU A 70 -6.09 -0.66 -12.04
N ARG A 71 -5.71 -0.64 -13.31
CA ARG A 71 -6.60 -0.19 -14.40
C ARG A 71 -7.57 -1.28 -14.82
N THR A 72 -7.16 -2.54 -14.70
CA THR A 72 -7.91 -3.70 -15.19
C THR A 72 -8.32 -4.68 -14.10
N GLY A 73 -7.67 -4.65 -12.94
CA GLY A 73 -7.81 -5.62 -11.86
C GLY A 73 -7.17 -6.98 -12.16
N LYS A 74 -6.49 -7.13 -13.30
CA LYS A 74 -5.83 -8.39 -13.69
C LYS A 74 -4.43 -8.46 -13.12
N GLY A 75 -4.00 -9.67 -12.74
CA GLY A 75 -2.67 -9.86 -12.15
C GLY A 75 -2.20 -11.31 -12.17
N SER A 76 -1.06 -11.52 -11.55
CA SER A 76 -0.46 -12.85 -11.36
C SER A 76 0.48 -12.85 -10.15
N VAL A 77 0.74 -14.01 -9.58
CA VAL A 77 1.83 -14.21 -8.63
C VAL A 77 3.15 -13.95 -9.35
N ILE A 78 3.97 -13.07 -8.77
CA ILE A 78 5.28 -12.69 -9.31
C ILE A 78 6.44 -13.24 -8.49
N SER A 79 6.20 -13.58 -7.23
CA SER A 79 7.19 -14.16 -6.33
C SER A 79 6.50 -15.22 -5.48
N GLN A 80 7.06 -16.41 -5.45
CA GLN A 80 6.63 -17.43 -4.50
C GLN A 80 7.28 -17.19 -3.15
N GLY A 81 6.48 -17.30 -2.10
CA GLY A 81 6.94 -17.09 -0.73
C GLY A 81 7.72 -18.27 -0.19
N PRO A 82 8.37 -18.08 0.97
CA PRO A 82 9.17 -19.11 1.62
C PRO A 82 8.34 -20.07 2.51
N GLY A 83 7.00 -19.98 2.50
CA GLY A 83 6.12 -20.70 3.41
C GLY A 83 5.83 -19.96 4.71
N THR A 84 6.30 -18.72 4.88
CA THR A 84 5.95 -17.79 5.96
C THR A 84 5.20 -16.60 5.39
N PRO A 85 4.39 -15.87 6.18
CA PRO A 85 3.54 -14.80 5.69
C PRO A 85 4.29 -13.69 4.92
N SER A 86 3.59 -13.01 4.02
CA SER A 86 3.88 -11.66 3.53
C SER A 86 2.80 -10.73 4.01
N LEU A 87 3.11 -9.87 4.98
CA LEU A 87 2.19 -8.91 5.59
C LEU A 87 2.42 -7.51 5.04
N GLY A 88 2.60 -6.51 5.89
CA GLY A 88 2.86 -5.14 5.47
C GLY A 88 3.98 -5.02 4.46
N MET A 89 3.81 -4.14 3.47
CA MET A 89 4.75 -3.99 2.38
C MET A 89 4.90 -2.53 1.95
N LYS A 90 6.11 -2.17 1.50
CA LYS A 90 6.36 -0.87 0.84
C LYS A 90 7.34 -1.03 -0.32
N THR A 91 7.06 -0.35 -1.42
CA THR A 91 8.00 -0.24 -2.54
C THR A 91 8.93 0.94 -2.37
N ASP A 92 10.16 0.82 -2.83
CA ASP A 92 11.06 1.96 -3.00
C ASP A 92 11.11 2.45 -4.47
N GLY A 93 11.75 3.60 -4.67
CA GLY A 93 11.92 4.16 -6.02
C GLY A 93 12.88 3.37 -6.93
N ARG A 94 13.43 2.23 -6.46
CA ARG A 94 14.38 1.37 -7.19
C ARG A 94 13.76 0.06 -7.66
N GLY A 95 12.45 -0.10 -7.49
CA GLY A 95 11.74 -1.32 -7.89
C GLY A 95 11.96 -2.49 -6.92
N ARG A 96 12.19 -2.19 -5.63
CA ARG A 96 12.26 -3.21 -4.58
C ARG A 96 11.02 -3.11 -3.70
N LEU A 97 10.55 -4.25 -3.24
CA LEU A 97 9.46 -4.41 -2.29
C LEU A 97 10.04 -4.92 -0.97
N PHE A 98 9.87 -4.15 0.09
CA PHE A 98 10.20 -4.53 1.46
C PHE A 98 8.97 -5.18 2.06
N VAL A 99 9.10 -6.35 2.64
CA VAL A 99 8.01 -7.21 3.09
C VAL A 99 8.23 -7.64 4.54
N ALA A 100 7.23 -7.45 5.37
CA ALA A 100 7.18 -7.95 6.74
C ALA A 100 6.73 -9.43 6.74
N GLY A 101 7.45 -10.28 7.48
CA GLY A 101 7.30 -11.73 7.42
C GLY A 101 6.37 -12.35 8.49
N GLY A 102 5.64 -11.54 9.23
CA GLY A 102 4.65 -12.02 10.20
C GLY A 102 5.25 -12.91 11.29
N THR A 103 4.62 -14.05 11.51
CA THR A 103 5.08 -15.07 12.46
C THR A 103 6.40 -15.75 12.06
N GLY A 104 6.89 -15.53 10.85
CA GLY A 104 8.21 -15.99 10.42
C GLY A 104 9.36 -15.26 11.10
N GLY A 105 9.10 -14.09 11.73
CA GLY A 105 10.13 -13.29 12.39
C GLY A 105 11.17 -12.69 11.44
N ASP A 106 10.82 -12.60 10.16
CA ASP A 106 11.71 -12.17 9.09
C ASP A 106 11.25 -10.90 8.38
N ALA A 107 12.13 -10.32 7.59
CA ALA A 107 11.81 -9.37 6.53
C ALA A 107 12.49 -9.79 5.22
N ARG A 108 11.86 -9.48 4.11
CA ARG A 108 12.38 -9.79 2.79
C ARG A 108 12.38 -8.57 1.88
N VAL A 109 13.36 -8.51 1.00
CA VAL A 109 13.43 -7.51 -0.06
C VAL A 109 13.32 -8.23 -1.40
N VAL A 110 12.28 -7.92 -2.16
CA VAL A 110 11.93 -8.58 -3.43
C VAL A 110 12.08 -7.59 -4.58
N ASP A 111 12.70 -8.00 -5.67
CA ASP A 111 12.72 -7.25 -6.94
C ASP A 111 11.34 -7.36 -7.61
N VAL A 112 10.62 -6.25 -7.75
CA VAL A 112 9.24 -6.25 -8.27
C VAL A 112 9.14 -6.60 -9.75
N ARG A 113 10.23 -6.53 -10.50
CA ARG A 113 10.27 -6.83 -11.92
C ARG A 113 10.45 -8.33 -12.18
N THR A 114 11.27 -8.99 -11.36
CA THR A 114 11.65 -10.40 -11.54
C THR A 114 10.99 -11.33 -10.55
N GLY A 115 10.45 -10.80 -9.43
CA GLY A 115 9.93 -11.58 -8.31
C GLY A 115 11.02 -12.24 -7.45
N LYS A 116 12.30 -11.97 -7.75
CA LYS A 116 13.41 -12.58 -7.03
C LYS A 116 13.59 -11.96 -5.65
N VAL A 117 13.73 -12.79 -4.62
CA VAL A 117 14.17 -12.34 -3.29
C VAL A 117 15.63 -11.91 -3.40
N LEU A 118 15.89 -10.64 -3.14
CA LEU A 118 17.23 -10.03 -3.18
C LEU A 118 17.99 -10.26 -1.87
N LYS A 119 17.27 -10.16 -0.73
CA LYS A 119 17.82 -10.40 0.60
C LYS A 119 16.70 -10.75 1.57
N SER A 120 17.01 -11.62 2.52
CA SER A 120 16.17 -11.93 3.68
C SER A 120 16.92 -11.57 4.96
N TYR A 121 16.19 -11.16 5.98
CA TYR A 121 16.70 -10.77 7.28
C TYR A 121 15.95 -11.55 8.36
N GLU A 122 16.63 -12.25 9.22
CA GLU A 122 16.08 -12.73 10.47
C GLU A 122 16.02 -11.54 11.43
N LEU A 123 14.82 -11.10 11.79
CA LEU A 123 14.58 -9.94 12.66
C LEU A 123 14.39 -10.37 14.11
N ALA A 124 13.75 -11.52 14.32
CA ALA A 124 13.46 -12.04 15.65
C ALA A 124 13.70 -13.55 15.71
N THR A 125 14.24 -14.00 16.83
CA THR A 125 14.32 -15.41 17.22
C THR A 125 13.23 -15.69 18.27
N GLY A 126 12.33 -16.63 18.00
CA GLY A 126 11.20 -16.95 18.90
C GLY A 126 9.90 -16.29 18.53
N THR A 127 8.98 -16.13 19.50
CA THR A 127 7.66 -15.59 19.24
C THR A 127 7.73 -14.13 18.78
N SER A 128 7.23 -13.86 17.58
CA SER A 128 7.18 -12.53 16.97
C SER A 128 5.98 -12.41 16.05
N PHE A 129 5.66 -11.18 15.71
CA PHE A 129 4.68 -10.89 14.65
C PHE A 129 5.13 -9.61 13.94
N VAL A 130 6.10 -9.75 13.03
CA VAL A 130 6.62 -8.64 12.21
C VAL A 130 5.52 -8.20 11.26
N ASN A 131 4.87 -7.07 11.56
CA ASN A 131 3.56 -6.76 11.01
C ASN A 131 3.60 -5.82 9.81
N ASP A 132 4.05 -4.59 9.96
CA ASP A 132 4.05 -3.59 8.89
C ASP A 132 5.42 -2.97 8.70
N VAL A 133 5.59 -2.24 7.60
CA VAL A 133 6.85 -1.60 7.23
C VAL A 133 6.64 -0.22 6.65
N ILE A 134 7.57 0.70 6.93
CA ILE A 134 7.65 2.01 6.28
C ILE A 134 9.08 2.32 5.84
N LEU A 135 9.22 2.96 4.70
CA LEU A 135 10.48 3.53 4.24
C LEU A 135 10.56 5.00 4.68
N PHE A 136 11.53 5.30 5.53
CA PHE A 136 11.65 6.62 6.13
C PHE A 136 13.12 6.97 6.40
N GLY A 137 13.54 8.20 6.10
CA GLY A 137 14.87 8.72 6.45
C GLY A 137 16.05 7.90 5.91
N GLY A 138 15.87 7.18 4.79
CA GLY A 138 16.91 6.32 4.23
C GLY A 138 16.99 4.94 4.88
N ALA A 139 15.97 4.53 5.62
CA ALA A 139 15.87 3.20 6.25
C ALA A 139 14.50 2.58 6.01
N ALA A 140 14.38 1.27 6.22
CA ALA A 140 13.11 0.57 6.39
C ALA A 140 12.90 0.23 7.86
N TYR A 141 11.72 0.56 8.40
CA TYR A 141 11.34 0.27 9.78
C TYR A 141 10.18 -0.70 9.79
N PHE A 142 10.31 -1.77 10.58
CA PHE A 142 9.28 -2.80 10.73
C PHE A 142 8.75 -2.79 12.16
N THR A 143 7.43 -2.89 12.32
CA THR A 143 6.77 -3.08 13.61
C THR A 143 6.72 -4.55 13.97
N ASP A 144 6.71 -4.86 15.27
CA ASP A 144 6.39 -6.18 15.81
C ASP A 144 5.20 -6.06 16.78
N SER A 145 4.10 -6.76 16.47
CA SER A 145 2.89 -6.72 17.32
C SER A 145 3.00 -7.55 18.59
N ALA A 146 3.99 -8.44 18.67
CA ALA A 146 4.26 -9.28 19.85
C ALA A 146 5.32 -8.70 20.76
N ASN A 147 6.32 -8.02 20.20
CA ASN A 147 7.48 -7.49 20.93
C ASN A 147 7.56 -5.96 20.81
N PRO A 148 7.88 -5.23 21.90
CA PRO A 148 7.99 -3.77 21.88
C PRO A 148 9.30 -3.31 21.24
N VAL A 149 9.42 -3.48 19.92
CA VAL A 149 10.61 -3.19 19.14
C VAL A 149 10.24 -2.73 17.72
N LEU A 150 11.06 -1.82 17.17
CA LEU A 150 11.17 -1.60 15.74
C LEU A 150 12.43 -2.27 15.22
N TYR A 151 12.32 -2.99 14.12
CA TYR A 151 13.50 -3.46 13.38
C TYR A 151 13.81 -2.47 12.27
N LYS A 152 15.06 -2.03 12.21
CA LYS A 152 15.52 -1.03 11.25
C LYS A 152 16.54 -1.63 10.30
N LEU A 153 16.33 -1.44 9.00
CA LEU A 153 17.32 -1.70 7.96
C LEU A 153 17.85 -0.35 7.47
N ASP A 154 19.07 0.02 7.87
CA ASP A 154 19.73 1.24 7.41
C ASP A 154 20.20 1.05 5.96
N LEU A 155 19.53 1.74 5.02
CA LEU A 155 19.89 1.66 3.62
C LEU A 155 21.11 2.53 3.33
N GLY A 156 22.18 1.88 2.89
CA GLY A 156 23.44 2.54 2.58
C GLY A 156 23.37 3.45 1.36
N ARG A 157 24.52 4.02 1.00
CA ARG A 157 24.65 4.89 -0.17
C ARG A 157 24.08 4.20 -1.43
N GLY A 158 23.28 4.94 -2.20
CA GLY A 158 22.60 4.38 -3.36
C GLY A 158 21.49 3.38 -3.04
N GLY A 159 21.09 3.28 -1.76
CA GLY A 159 20.09 2.33 -1.27
C GLY A 159 20.64 0.92 -1.10
N ALA A 160 21.93 0.76 -0.85
CA ALA A 160 22.54 -0.54 -0.55
C ALA A 160 21.84 -1.21 0.63
N LEU A 161 21.54 -2.50 0.50
CA LEU A 161 20.91 -3.27 1.56
C LEU A 161 21.95 -3.57 2.65
N PRO A 162 21.66 -3.30 3.95
CA PRO A 162 22.58 -3.60 5.04
C PRO A 162 22.76 -5.11 5.21
N ASP A 163 23.76 -5.52 5.97
CA ASP A 163 23.96 -6.94 6.28
C ASP A 163 23.01 -7.42 7.36
N GLU A 164 22.69 -6.60 8.33
CA GLU A 164 21.88 -6.91 9.49
C GLU A 164 20.86 -5.81 9.78
N ALA A 165 19.80 -6.15 10.51
CA ALA A 165 18.87 -5.22 11.08
C ALA A 165 19.38 -4.68 12.43
N VAL A 166 18.95 -3.47 12.77
CA VAL A 166 19.16 -2.86 14.08
C VAL A 166 17.85 -2.90 14.86
N ASN A 167 17.88 -3.40 16.10
CA ASN A 167 16.74 -3.41 16.99
C ASN A 167 16.67 -2.09 17.76
N ILE A 168 15.50 -1.43 17.69
CA ILE A 168 15.20 -0.19 18.41
C ILE A 168 14.07 -0.50 19.39
N PRO A 169 14.36 -0.71 20.71
CA PRO A 169 13.30 -0.95 21.69
C PRO A 169 12.32 0.21 21.76
N LEU A 170 11.02 -0.11 21.76
CA LEU A 170 9.97 0.87 22.00
C LEU A 170 9.84 1.13 23.51
N SER A 171 9.69 2.40 23.87
CA SER A 171 9.56 2.86 25.27
C SER A 171 8.69 4.11 25.32
N GLY A 172 8.49 4.71 26.48
CA GLY A 172 7.64 5.86 26.68
C GLY A 172 6.18 5.46 26.92
N ASP A 173 5.24 6.12 26.22
CA ASP A 173 3.82 5.96 26.51
C ASP A 173 3.22 4.64 26.01
N ILE A 174 3.82 4.00 24.99
CA ILE A 174 3.34 2.71 24.50
C ILE A 174 3.58 1.62 25.55
N GLN A 175 2.53 0.90 25.91
CA GLN A 175 2.61 -0.25 26.82
C GLN A 175 2.03 -1.47 26.14
N TYR A 176 2.85 -2.51 25.95
CA TYR A 176 2.38 -3.75 25.33
C TYR A 176 1.51 -4.54 26.32
N THR A 177 0.38 -5.00 25.82
CA THR A 177 -0.59 -5.84 26.55
C THR A 177 -0.96 -7.06 25.71
N THR A 178 -1.86 -7.90 26.19
CA THR A 178 -2.33 -9.08 25.46
C THR A 178 -2.98 -8.69 24.12
N GLY A 179 -2.64 -9.38 23.04
CA GLY A 179 -3.15 -9.17 21.70
C GLY A 179 -2.15 -8.46 20.78
N ASN A 180 -2.63 -7.99 19.64
CA ASN A 180 -1.80 -7.29 18.66
C ASN A 180 -1.54 -5.85 19.14
N ASN A 181 -0.27 -5.54 19.36
CA ASN A 181 0.15 -4.22 19.81
C ASN A 181 0.53 -3.32 18.61
N ALA A 182 1.81 -2.92 18.47
CA ALA A 182 2.22 -2.10 17.34
C ALA A 182 1.90 -2.80 16.01
N ASN A 183 1.14 -2.11 15.15
CA ASN A 183 0.67 -2.62 13.87
C ASN A 183 1.06 -1.65 12.75
N GLY A 184 0.11 -0.98 12.12
CA GLY A 184 0.37 -0.07 11.02
C GLY A 184 1.35 1.03 11.39
N ILE A 185 2.22 1.39 10.44
CA ILE A 185 3.26 2.41 10.60
C ILE A 185 3.24 3.40 9.43
N ALA A 186 3.35 4.70 9.75
CA ALA A 186 3.39 5.79 8.77
C ALA A 186 4.41 6.86 9.19
N PRO A 187 4.86 7.77 8.30
CA PRO A 187 5.62 8.93 8.72
C PRO A 187 4.72 9.96 9.43
N SER A 188 5.31 10.84 10.24
CA SER A 188 4.63 12.04 10.73
C SER A 188 4.48 13.11 9.64
N PRO A 189 3.52 14.06 9.75
CA PRO A 189 3.33 15.10 8.74
C PRO A 189 4.53 16.03 8.54
N ASP A 190 5.35 16.23 9.55
CA ASP A 190 6.56 17.05 9.48
C ASP A 190 7.80 16.28 9.00
N GLY A 191 7.68 14.95 8.82
CA GLY A 191 8.74 14.06 8.35
C GLY A 191 9.89 13.87 9.34
N ARG A 192 9.66 14.02 10.65
CA ARG A 192 10.70 13.89 11.69
C ARG A 192 10.55 12.63 12.53
N SER A 193 9.34 12.11 12.62
CA SER A 193 8.99 10.95 13.43
C SER A 193 8.16 9.93 12.66
N LEU A 194 7.89 8.81 13.28
CA LEU A 194 6.99 7.77 12.81
C LEU A 194 5.68 7.81 13.61
N LEU A 195 4.61 7.32 13.01
CA LEU A 195 3.33 7.08 13.66
C LEU A 195 3.08 5.58 13.70
N ILE A 196 2.64 5.07 14.85
CA ILE A 196 2.27 3.66 15.03
C ILE A 196 0.89 3.59 15.67
N VAL A 197 -0.01 2.78 15.10
CA VAL A 197 -1.26 2.43 15.77
C VAL A 197 -1.08 1.16 16.58
N GLN A 198 -1.58 1.17 17.83
CA GLN A 198 -1.65 -0.01 18.68
C GLN A 198 -3.05 -0.62 18.59
N SER A 199 -3.16 -1.77 17.91
CA SER A 199 -4.46 -2.36 17.55
C SER A 199 -5.37 -2.68 18.72
N ASN A 200 -4.82 -3.27 19.79
CA ASN A 200 -5.59 -3.76 20.94
C ASN A 200 -6.09 -2.64 21.84
N THR A 201 -5.39 -1.50 21.91
CA THR A 201 -5.79 -0.34 22.72
C THR A 201 -6.49 0.74 21.89
N GLY A 202 -6.28 0.75 20.57
CA GLY A 202 -6.78 1.80 19.67
C GLY A 202 -6.04 3.13 19.83
N LYS A 203 -4.88 3.15 20.45
CA LYS A 203 -4.05 4.34 20.61
C LYS A 203 -3.15 4.56 19.40
N LEU A 204 -2.88 5.82 19.11
CA LEU A 204 -1.89 6.25 18.11
C LEU A 204 -0.69 6.84 18.84
N PHE A 205 0.51 6.50 18.40
CA PHE A 205 1.74 7.00 19.00
C PHE A 205 2.61 7.67 17.97
N GLU A 206 3.18 8.81 18.32
CA GLU A 206 4.38 9.34 17.68
C GLU A 206 5.60 8.60 18.22
N VAL A 207 6.56 8.26 17.35
CA VAL A 207 7.75 7.48 17.71
C VAL A 207 9.00 8.16 17.17
N ASN A 208 9.98 8.40 18.03
CA ASN A 208 11.29 8.84 17.61
C ASN A 208 12.01 7.69 16.88
N PRO A 209 12.38 7.83 15.59
CA PRO A 209 12.92 6.74 14.79
C PRO A 209 14.35 6.32 15.19
N SER A 210 15.03 7.12 16.00
CA SER A 210 16.40 6.81 16.46
C SER A 210 16.44 6.17 17.83
N SER A 211 15.53 6.54 18.73
CA SER A 211 15.53 6.07 20.12
C SER A 211 14.40 5.11 20.47
N GLY A 212 13.34 5.03 19.65
CA GLY A 212 12.13 4.25 19.94
C GLY A 212 11.25 4.85 21.05
N VAL A 213 11.55 6.05 21.53
CA VAL A 213 10.71 6.74 22.53
C VAL A 213 9.40 7.15 21.87
N THR A 214 8.29 6.81 22.52
CA THR A 214 6.93 7.09 22.05
C THR A 214 6.23 8.12 22.89
N ALA A 215 5.38 8.92 22.26
CA ALA A 215 4.40 9.79 22.90
C ALA A 215 3.01 9.51 22.31
N GLU A 216 2.00 9.43 23.17
CA GLU A 216 0.61 9.23 22.71
C GLU A 216 0.12 10.47 21.96
N VAL A 217 -0.48 10.27 20.78
CA VAL A 217 -1.12 11.34 20.00
C VAL A 217 -2.51 11.60 20.57
N ASP A 218 -2.79 12.84 20.98
CA ASP A 218 -4.11 13.21 21.49
C ASP A 218 -5.14 13.25 20.34
N LEU A 219 -6.08 12.32 20.36
CA LEU A 219 -7.20 12.24 19.41
C LEU A 219 -8.53 12.74 20.00
N GLY A 220 -8.49 13.54 21.09
CA GLY A 220 -9.71 14.09 21.72
C GLY A 220 -10.60 13.02 22.35
N GLY A 221 -10.04 11.92 22.80
CA GLY A 221 -10.76 10.78 23.39
C GLY A 221 -11.26 9.74 22.37
N GLU A 222 -11.02 9.93 21.09
CA GLU A 222 -11.31 8.91 20.05
C GLU A 222 -10.31 7.76 20.10
N ALA A 223 -10.80 6.52 19.92
CA ALA A 223 -9.97 5.33 19.87
C ALA A 223 -10.01 4.70 18.46
N LEU A 224 -8.83 4.30 17.96
CA LEU A 224 -8.67 3.58 16.71
C LEU A 224 -8.69 2.07 16.96
N THR A 225 -9.69 1.58 17.66
CA THR A 225 -9.83 0.16 18.03
C THR A 225 -9.78 -0.75 16.80
N ASN A 226 -9.02 -1.83 16.87
CA ASN A 226 -8.67 -2.68 15.72
C ASN A 226 -7.95 -1.90 14.60
N GLY A 227 -7.20 -0.85 14.97
CA GLY A 227 -6.35 -0.12 14.06
C GLY A 227 -5.31 -1.05 13.42
N ASP A 228 -5.23 -0.99 12.10
CA ASP A 228 -4.37 -1.83 11.28
C ASP A 228 -3.51 -0.94 10.37
N GLY A 229 -3.48 -1.11 9.08
CA GLY A 229 -2.65 -0.31 8.19
C GLY A 229 -2.90 1.19 8.26
N LEU A 230 -1.83 1.97 8.15
CA LEU A 230 -1.81 3.43 8.14
C LEU A 230 -1.35 3.98 6.79
N LEU A 231 -1.99 5.07 6.35
CA LEU A 231 -1.56 5.83 5.16
C LEU A 231 -1.62 7.33 5.47
N LEU A 232 -0.48 8.01 5.38
CA LEU A 232 -0.44 9.47 5.46
C LEU A 232 -0.49 10.11 4.08
N SER A 233 -1.32 11.15 3.92
CA SER A 233 -1.37 12.02 2.74
C SER A 233 -1.42 13.49 3.20
N GLY A 234 -0.31 14.19 3.08
CA GLY A 234 -0.15 15.51 3.65
C GLY A 234 -0.29 15.49 5.18
N ARG A 235 -1.38 16.04 5.71
CA ARG A 235 -1.72 16.00 7.14
C ARG A 235 -2.94 15.11 7.44
N THR A 236 -3.42 14.41 6.45
CA THR A 236 -4.54 13.47 6.60
C THR A 236 -4.00 12.06 6.78
N LEU A 237 -4.27 11.46 7.93
CA LEU A 237 -3.96 10.05 8.19
C LEU A 237 -5.22 9.21 7.96
N TYR A 238 -5.10 8.17 7.17
CA TYR A 238 -6.10 7.13 7.00
C TYR A 238 -5.67 5.95 7.86
N ALA A 239 -6.50 5.56 8.82
CA ALA A 239 -6.29 4.40 9.67
C ALA A 239 -7.39 3.37 9.38
N VAL A 240 -7.00 2.19 8.95
CA VAL A 240 -7.95 1.08 8.73
C VAL A 240 -8.31 0.48 10.08
N LEU A 241 -9.60 0.42 10.40
CA LEU A 241 -10.16 -0.25 11.57
C LEU A 241 -10.76 -1.58 11.09
N ASN A 242 -9.93 -2.59 10.99
CA ASN A 242 -10.18 -3.79 10.18
C ASN A 242 -11.49 -4.50 10.51
N ARG A 243 -11.70 -4.92 11.75
CA ARG A 243 -12.93 -5.63 12.18
C ARG A 243 -14.16 -4.74 12.27
N LEU A 244 -13.97 -3.41 12.13
CA LEU A 244 -15.07 -2.44 12.07
C LEU A 244 -15.45 -2.08 10.63
N ASN A 245 -14.78 -2.66 9.63
CA ASN A 245 -15.01 -2.38 8.21
C ASN A 245 -15.03 -0.86 7.92
N THR A 246 -14.06 -0.14 8.48
CA THR A 246 -14.07 1.33 8.50
C THR A 246 -12.66 1.87 8.29
N ILE A 247 -12.55 3.00 7.60
CA ILE A 247 -11.34 3.81 7.58
C ILE A 247 -11.62 5.07 8.39
N ALA A 248 -10.89 5.29 9.49
CA ALA A 248 -10.88 6.58 10.18
C ALA A 248 -10.01 7.56 9.39
N VAL A 249 -10.55 8.74 9.09
CA VAL A 249 -9.85 9.85 8.44
C VAL A 249 -9.53 10.89 9.48
N ILE A 250 -8.24 11.09 9.75
CA ILE A 250 -7.75 11.88 10.87
C ILE A 250 -6.98 13.08 10.33
N GLY A 251 -7.39 14.28 10.71
CA GLY A 251 -6.63 15.51 10.51
C GLY A 251 -5.60 15.68 11.60
N LEU A 252 -4.30 15.53 11.28
CA LEU A 252 -3.23 15.66 12.27
C LEU A 252 -2.70 17.10 12.39
N SER A 253 -2.23 17.48 13.57
CA SER A 253 -1.34 18.61 13.77
C SER A 253 -0.05 18.40 12.96
N ARG A 254 0.72 19.47 12.72
CA ARG A 254 1.94 19.37 11.91
C ARG A 254 2.98 18.45 12.53
N ASP A 255 3.13 18.52 13.84
CA ASP A 255 4.07 17.74 14.65
C ASP A 255 3.49 16.39 15.10
N ALA A 256 2.27 16.08 14.66
CA ALA A 256 1.53 14.88 15.05
C ALA A 256 1.24 14.70 16.54
N SER A 257 1.44 15.73 17.38
CA SER A 257 1.12 15.66 18.82
C SER A 257 -0.37 15.51 19.09
N SER A 258 -1.23 15.89 18.12
CA SER A 258 -2.68 15.77 18.22
C SER A 258 -3.33 15.54 16.85
N GLY A 259 -4.59 15.12 16.88
CA GLY A 259 -5.41 14.95 15.69
C GLY A 259 -6.90 14.88 16.01
N GLU A 260 -7.71 14.95 14.98
CA GLU A 260 -9.17 14.83 15.07
C GLU A 260 -9.68 13.86 14.02
N VAL A 261 -10.56 12.93 14.39
CA VAL A 261 -11.27 12.07 13.44
C VAL A 261 -12.33 12.89 12.73
N VAL A 262 -11.99 13.43 11.57
CA VAL A 262 -12.86 14.34 10.79
C VAL A 262 -13.99 13.61 10.09
N ARG A 263 -13.83 12.32 9.76
CA ARG A 263 -14.88 11.45 9.22
C ARG A 263 -14.45 9.98 9.22
N ARG A 264 -15.42 9.11 8.93
CA ARG A 264 -15.20 7.69 8.69
C ARG A 264 -15.68 7.31 7.29
N ILE A 265 -14.94 6.44 6.62
CA ILE A 265 -15.32 5.87 5.32
C ILE A 265 -15.70 4.42 5.57
N THR A 266 -16.91 4.07 5.16
CA THR A 266 -17.44 2.71 5.16
C THR A 266 -17.86 2.33 3.74
N ASP A 267 -17.87 1.05 3.44
CA ASP A 267 -18.37 0.53 2.17
C ASP A 267 -18.90 -0.90 2.41
N ASP A 268 -20.06 -1.23 1.84
CA ASP A 268 -20.72 -2.53 2.03
C ASP A 268 -19.89 -3.71 1.49
N ARG A 269 -18.88 -3.43 0.68
CA ARG A 269 -17.94 -4.43 0.15
C ARG A 269 -16.76 -4.71 1.08
N PHE A 270 -16.57 -3.95 2.15
CA PHE A 270 -15.53 -4.23 3.13
C PHE A 270 -15.85 -5.51 3.91
N ASP A 271 -14.89 -6.42 3.92
CA ASP A 271 -14.93 -7.68 4.68
C ASP A 271 -13.58 -7.88 5.36
N VAL A 272 -13.40 -7.17 6.47
CA VAL A 272 -12.17 -7.06 7.25
C VAL A 272 -10.99 -6.58 6.37
N PRO A 273 -11.07 -5.34 5.83
CA PRO A 273 -9.93 -4.75 5.16
C PRO A 273 -8.79 -4.52 6.15
N THR A 274 -7.53 -4.80 5.78
CA THR A 274 -6.41 -4.74 6.71
C THR A 274 -5.58 -3.49 6.56
N THR A 275 -5.29 -3.09 5.33
CA THR A 275 -4.42 -1.94 5.09
C THR A 275 -4.91 -1.15 3.88
N VAL A 276 -4.30 0.02 3.65
CA VAL A 276 -4.72 0.93 2.60
C VAL A 276 -3.54 1.52 1.85
N ALA A 277 -3.67 1.58 0.53
CA ALA A 277 -2.74 2.32 -0.31
C ALA A 277 -3.51 3.22 -1.31
N SER A 278 -2.89 4.33 -1.73
CA SER A 278 -3.51 5.27 -2.65
C SER A 278 -2.91 5.17 -4.05
N TYR A 279 -3.77 5.20 -5.07
CA TYR A 279 -3.36 5.35 -6.46
C TYR A 279 -4.35 6.24 -7.24
N GLY A 280 -3.83 7.33 -7.80
CA GLY A 280 -4.67 8.38 -8.38
C GLY A 280 -5.57 9.00 -7.31
N HIS A 281 -6.89 9.00 -7.54
CA HIS A 281 -7.88 9.56 -6.60
C HIS A 281 -8.68 8.45 -5.89
N ARG A 282 -8.07 7.32 -5.61
CA ARG A 282 -8.73 6.18 -4.95
C ARG A 282 -7.82 5.56 -3.91
N LEU A 283 -8.45 5.05 -2.86
CA LEU A 283 -7.87 4.16 -1.86
C LEU A 283 -8.17 2.72 -2.26
N TYR A 284 -7.23 1.82 -2.07
CA TYR A 284 -7.33 0.39 -2.37
C TYR A 284 -7.03 -0.39 -1.10
N LEU A 285 -7.90 -1.36 -0.78
CA LEU A 285 -7.85 -2.15 0.44
C LEU A 285 -8.06 -3.63 0.10
N PRO A 286 -7.15 -4.53 0.49
CA PRO A 286 -7.41 -5.96 0.44
C PRO A 286 -8.37 -6.37 1.55
N ASN A 287 -9.36 -7.21 1.24
CA ASN A 287 -10.24 -7.83 2.21
C ASN A 287 -9.61 -9.14 2.72
N ALA A 288 -9.19 -9.16 3.98
CA ALA A 288 -8.54 -10.33 4.58
C ALA A 288 -9.55 -11.37 5.12
N ARG A 289 -10.80 -10.98 5.30
CA ARG A 289 -11.92 -11.86 5.67
C ARG A 289 -11.65 -12.72 6.92
N PHE A 290 -11.05 -12.14 7.97
CA PHE A 290 -10.65 -12.86 9.18
C PHE A 290 -11.80 -13.54 9.94
N THR A 291 -13.04 -13.22 9.62
CA THR A 291 -14.24 -13.84 10.19
C THR A 291 -14.70 -15.07 9.41
N THR A 292 -14.12 -15.32 8.23
CA THR A 292 -14.41 -16.47 7.39
C THR A 292 -13.35 -17.56 7.65
N THR A 293 -13.78 -18.81 7.90
CA THR A 293 -12.84 -19.93 7.97
C THR A 293 -12.23 -20.15 6.58
N PRO A 294 -10.90 -20.03 6.43
CA PRO A 294 -10.28 -20.10 5.12
C PRO A 294 -10.25 -21.53 4.58
N THR A 295 -10.48 -21.66 3.29
CA THR A 295 -10.30 -22.89 2.50
C THR A 295 -9.49 -22.54 1.24
N PRO A 296 -8.96 -23.54 0.52
CA PRO A 296 -8.30 -23.25 -0.77
C PRO A 296 -9.21 -22.56 -1.80
N ASP A 297 -10.53 -22.70 -1.69
CA ASP A 297 -11.52 -22.12 -2.59
C ASP A 297 -12.13 -20.80 -2.04
N THR A 298 -11.67 -20.32 -0.89
CA THR A 298 -12.15 -19.05 -0.32
C THR A 298 -11.73 -17.91 -1.24
N THR A 299 -12.71 -17.18 -1.76
CA THR A 299 -12.46 -16.02 -2.63
C THR A 299 -12.00 -14.81 -1.83
N TYR A 300 -11.09 -14.06 -2.38
CA TYR A 300 -10.58 -12.80 -1.82
C TYR A 300 -10.60 -11.71 -2.89
N ASP A 301 -10.72 -10.47 -2.46
CA ASP A 301 -10.77 -9.33 -3.34
C ASP A 301 -10.10 -8.08 -2.77
N VAL A 302 -10.00 -7.08 -3.63
CA VAL A 302 -9.54 -5.73 -3.29
C VAL A 302 -10.68 -4.78 -3.60
N VAL A 303 -11.03 -3.96 -2.63
CA VAL A 303 -12.04 -2.90 -2.79
C VAL A 303 -11.34 -1.57 -2.99
N SER A 304 -11.86 -0.75 -3.92
CA SER A 304 -11.40 0.63 -4.07
C SER A 304 -12.52 1.62 -3.78
N VAL A 305 -12.21 2.61 -2.95
CA VAL A 305 -13.12 3.70 -2.55
C VAL A 305 -12.53 5.07 -2.85
N LYS A 306 -13.35 6.12 -2.78
CA LYS A 306 -12.86 7.50 -2.83
C LYS A 306 -12.27 7.88 -1.46
N PRO A 307 -11.18 8.66 -1.43
CA PRO A 307 -10.60 9.16 -0.19
C PRO A 307 -11.48 10.18 0.50
#